data_6939e24373ede1f7391a067210a3fe16
#
_entry.id   6939e24373ede1f7391a067210a3fe16
#
_cell.length_a   1.000
_cell.length_b   1.000
_cell.length_c   1.000
_cell.angle_alpha   90.00
_cell.angle_beta   90.00
_cell.angle_gamma   90.00
#
_symmetry.space_group_name_H-M   'P 1'
#
loop_
_entity.id
_entity.type
_entity.pdbx_description
1 polymer ?
#
loop_
_entity_poly.entity_id
_entity_poly.type
_entity_poly.pdbx_seq_one_letter_code
_entity_poly.pdbx_strand_id
1 'polypeptide(L)'
;MKAMLLVLTALFVVMPGYRVLLADEAVSGYDYLQPDMQTMQDDLFSNPGMLVVEQGEALFSSPGENGKSCADCHGKDGARLDTKHIARYPVYNEDLRQPVTLHGQIQRCWKERLGNQPITYRNDELLQLESFVRYLARGEFVNVDTDGALAPYYSAGRELFHTRFGQVDIACHQCHDYHAGQMFRGQVLSQGQSNGFPVYRFTEGMVVALQERIAQCLTKLRAEPFAEDSPENIDLEVYLSARSNGLRIETPAIRY
;
A
#
# COMPACT_ATOMS: atom_id res chain seq x y z
N MET A 1 -41.66 -40.87 -59.54
CA MET A 1 -41.35 -40.59 -58.08
C MET A 1 -40.08 -39.75 -58.01
N LYS A 2 -40.20 -38.42 -57.78
CA LYS A 2 -39.05 -37.53 -57.69
C LYS A 2 -38.88 -37.23 -56.18
N ALA A 3 -37.76 -37.66 -55.61
CA ALA A 3 -37.38 -37.36 -54.26
C ALA A 3 -36.81 -35.90 -54.18
N MET A 4 -37.44 -35.09 -53.37
CA MET A 4 -37.04 -33.71 -53.11
C MET A 4 -36.12 -33.68 -51.87
N LEU A 5 -34.86 -33.35 -52.11
CA LEU A 5 -33.82 -33.26 -51.08
C LEU A 5 -33.94 -31.90 -50.42
N LEU A 6 -34.36 -31.83 -49.16
CA LEU A 6 -34.38 -30.63 -48.33
C LEU A 6 -32.96 -30.41 -47.74
N VAL A 7 -32.28 -29.36 -48.17
CA VAL A 7 -31.03 -28.89 -47.57
C VAL A 7 -31.38 -27.95 -46.44
N LEU A 8 -31.14 -28.38 -45.18
CA LEU A 8 -31.23 -27.51 -43.98
C LEU A 8 -29.92 -26.72 -43.87
N THR A 9 -29.97 -25.43 -44.16
CA THR A 9 -28.88 -24.50 -43.85
C THR A 9 -28.96 -24.10 -42.39
N ALA A 10 -28.03 -24.58 -41.59
CA ALA A 10 -27.88 -24.14 -40.21
C ALA A 10 -27.25 -22.73 -40.16
N LEU A 11 -28.02 -21.75 -39.73
CA LEU A 11 -27.55 -20.38 -39.50
C LEU A 11 -26.76 -20.38 -38.17
N PHE A 12 -25.44 -20.30 -38.26
CA PHE A 12 -24.57 -20.06 -37.10
C PHE A 12 -24.70 -18.57 -36.70
N VAL A 13 -25.48 -18.28 -35.65
CA VAL A 13 -25.49 -16.97 -35.02
C VAL A 13 -24.20 -16.85 -34.20
N VAL A 14 -23.21 -16.13 -34.72
CA VAL A 14 -22.03 -15.72 -33.96
C VAL A 14 -22.47 -14.66 -32.95
N MET A 15 -22.69 -15.06 -31.70
CA MET A 15 -22.87 -14.13 -30.60
C MET A 15 -21.60 -13.29 -30.43
N PRO A 16 -21.66 -11.93 -30.39
CA PRO A 16 -20.50 -11.15 -30.04
C PRO A 16 -20.06 -11.57 -28.63
N GLY A 17 -18.82 -12.05 -28.55
CA GLY A 17 -18.25 -12.51 -27.29
C GLY A 17 -18.34 -11.40 -26.24
N TYR A 18 -19.07 -11.63 -25.16
CA TYR A 18 -18.91 -10.88 -23.94
C TYR A 18 -17.45 -10.99 -23.52
N ARG A 19 -16.67 -9.92 -23.73
CA ARG A 19 -15.39 -9.77 -23.03
C ARG A 19 -15.75 -9.63 -21.56
N VAL A 20 -15.59 -10.72 -20.79
CA VAL A 20 -15.43 -10.59 -19.34
C VAL A 20 -14.20 -9.72 -19.18
N LEU A 21 -14.39 -8.49 -18.76
CA LEU A 21 -13.31 -7.65 -18.25
C LEU A 21 -12.82 -8.38 -17.00
N LEU A 22 -11.79 -9.21 -17.17
CA LEU A 22 -10.99 -9.67 -16.05
C LEU A 22 -10.50 -8.40 -15.38
N ALA A 23 -10.73 -8.26 -14.08
CA ALA A 23 -10.09 -7.20 -13.31
C ALA A 23 -8.61 -7.25 -13.68
N ASP A 24 -8.04 -6.11 -14.09
CA ASP A 24 -6.64 -6.04 -14.45
C ASP A 24 -5.84 -6.65 -13.29
N GLU A 25 -5.01 -7.65 -13.62
CA GLU A 25 -4.15 -8.30 -12.64
C GLU A 25 -3.31 -7.24 -11.92
N ALA A 26 -3.22 -7.32 -10.60
CA ALA A 26 -2.46 -6.36 -9.82
C ALA A 26 -0.97 -6.49 -10.20
N VAL A 27 -0.37 -5.39 -10.67
CA VAL A 27 1.03 -5.31 -11.08
C VAL A 27 1.78 -4.46 -10.07
N SER A 28 2.86 -5.01 -9.51
CA SER A 28 3.66 -4.25 -8.55
C SER A 28 4.36 -3.06 -9.20
N GLY A 29 4.55 -2.00 -8.40
CA GLY A 29 5.43 -0.90 -8.80
C GLY A 29 6.87 -1.33 -9.12
N TYR A 30 7.31 -2.48 -8.63
CA TYR A 30 8.59 -3.10 -8.96
C TYR A 30 8.71 -3.44 -10.46
N ASP A 31 7.65 -3.97 -11.05
CA ASP A 31 7.64 -4.41 -12.45
C ASP A 31 7.77 -3.25 -13.44
N TYR A 32 7.55 -2.03 -12.98
CA TYR A 32 7.75 -0.80 -13.76
C TYR A 32 9.13 -0.16 -13.60
N LEU A 33 9.99 -0.74 -12.75
CA LEU A 33 11.37 -0.23 -12.56
C LEU A 33 12.28 -0.67 -13.71
N GLN A 34 13.30 0.15 -13.98
CA GLN A 34 14.38 -0.27 -14.84
C GLN A 34 15.22 -1.38 -14.17
N PRO A 35 15.87 -2.27 -14.93
CA PRO A 35 16.58 -3.42 -14.38
C PRO A 35 17.67 -3.09 -13.33
N ASP A 36 18.35 -1.96 -13.46
CA ASP A 36 19.33 -1.46 -12.50
C ASP A 36 18.68 -1.08 -11.17
N MET A 37 17.49 -0.48 -11.21
CA MET A 37 16.72 -0.14 -10.02
C MET A 37 16.10 -1.37 -9.35
N GLN A 38 15.70 -2.37 -10.14
CA GLN A 38 15.27 -3.67 -9.61
C GLN A 38 16.43 -4.34 -8.87
N THR A 39 17.61 -4.39 -9.50
CA THR A 39 18.82 -4.94 -8.87
C THR A 39 19.15 -4.20 -7.57
N MET A 40 19.06 -2.86 -7.55
CA MET A 40 19.32 -2.06 -6.35
C MET A 40 18.27 -2.34 -5.26
N GLN A 41 17.00 -2.52 -5.61
CA GLN A 41 15.96 -2.86 -4.62
C GLN A 41 16.16 -4.25 -4.02
N ASP A 42 16.62 -5.21 -4.83
CA ASP A 42 16.78 -6.61 -4.42
C ASP A 42 18.06 -6.84 -3.60
N ASP A 43 19.10 -6.10 -3.89
CA ASP A 43 20.35 -6.12 -3.10
C ASP A 43 20.19 -5.27 -1.84
N LEU A 44 19.96 -5.92 -0.70
CA LEU A 44 19.76 -5.25 0.58
C LEU A 44 20.96 -4.37 1.01
N PHE A 45 22.16 -4.65 0.53
CA PHE A 45 23.35 -3.82 0.81
C PHE A 45 23.31 -2.51 0.02
N SER A 46 22.85 -2.54 -1.22
CA SER A 46 22.77 -1.38 -2.10
C SER A 46 21.45 -0.60 -1.97
N ASN A 47 20.44 -1.19 -1.33
CA ASN A 47 19.13 -0.55 -1.16
C ASN A 47 19.19 0.57 -0.12
N PRO A 48 19.07 1.85 -0.53
CA PRO A 48 19.21 2.97 0.40
C PRO A 48 18.10 3.04 1.46
N GLY A 49 16.96 2.38 1.25
CA GLY A 49 15.89 2.26 2.25
C GLY A 49 16.25 1.37 3.44
N MET A 50 17.28 0.53 3.31
CA MET A 50 17.72 -0.34 4.41
C MET A 50 18.27 0.44 5.59
N LEU A 51 18.86 1.62 5.38
CA LEU A 51 19.31 2.46 6.49
C LEU A 51 18.19 2.80 7.46
N VAL A 52 16.99 3.08 6.95
CA VAL A 52 15.81 3.39 7.77
C VAL A 52 15.28 2.15 8.48
N VAL A 53 15.37 0.98 7.83
CA VAL A 53 15.04 -0.32 8.44
C VAL A 53 15.97 -0.63 9.62
N GLU A 54 17.28 -0.45 9.45
CA GLU A 54 18.30 -0.68 10.49
C GLU A 54 18.11 0.28 11.69
N GLN A 55 17.78 1.55 11.42
CA GLN A 55 17.43 2.51 12.46
C GLN A 55 16.16 2.06 13.22
N GLY A 56 15.16 1.55 12.51
CA GLY A 56 13.94 1.00 13.10
C GLY A 56 14.20 -0.24 13.96
N GLU A 57 15.09 -1.13 13.54
CA GLU A 57 15.52 -2.30 14.33
C GLU A 57 16.22 -1.88 15.64
N ALA A 58 17.12 -0.91 15.57
CA ALA A 58 17.76 -0.36 16.75
C ALA A 58 16.75 0.29 17.71
N LEU A 59 15.82 1.08 17.17
CA LEU A 59 14.77 1.72 17.94
C LEU A 59 13.79 0.71 18.55
N PHE A 60 13.47 -0.37 17.84
CA PHE A 60 12.60 -1.46 18.32
C PHE A 60 13.14 -2.13 19.61
N SER A 61 14.46 -2.15 19.75
CA SER A 61 15.15 -2.70 20.93
C SER A 61 15.43 -1.63 22.01
N SER A 62 15.21 -0.35 21.71
CA SER A 62 15.48 0.75 22.62
C SER A 62 14.35 0.90 23.67
N PRO A 63 14.66 1.15 24.96
CA PRO A 63 13.63 1.33 25.98
C PRO A 63 12.92 2.68 25.81
N GLY A 64 11.61 2.68 25.97
CA GLY A 64 10.81 3.89 26.10
C GLY A 64 10.89 4.50 27.51
N GLU A 65 10.06 5.52 27.77
CA GLU A 65 10.07 6.27 29.04
C GLU A 65 9.74 5.40 30.26
N ASN A 66 8.97 4.31 30.10
CA ASN A 66 8.66 3.35 31.16
C ASN A 66 9.68 2.22 31.28
N GLY A 67 10.80 2.27 30.55
CA GLY A 67 11.88 1.28 30.56
C GLY A 67 11.60 0.02 29.77
N LYS A 68 10.46 -0.09 29.05
CA LYS A 68 10.13 -1.21 28.16
C LYS A 68 10.45 -0.88 26.72
N SER A 69 10.84 -1.89 25.94
CA SER A 69 11.04 -1.80 24.51
C SER A 69 9.97 -2.57 23.73
N CYS A 70 9.88 -2.38 22.42
CA CYS A 70 9.04 -3.22 21.56
C CYS A 70 9.49 -4.69 21.64
N ALA A 71 10.82 -4.92 21.71
CA ALA A 71 11.41 -6.25 21.80
C ALA A 71 10.99 -7.03 23.06
N ASP A 72 10.71 -6.38 24.18
CA ASP A 72 10.25 -7.05 25.40
C ASP A 72 8.93 -7.80 25.20
N CYS A 73 8.04 -7.24 24.38
CA CYS A 73 6.76 -7.87 24.04
C CYS A 73 6.86 -8.73 22.78
N HIS A 74 7.54 -8.25 21.75
CA HIS A 74 7.54 -8.88 20.42
C HIS A 74 8.75 -9.77 20.14
N GLY A 75 9.63 -9.95 21.11
CA GLY A 75 10.85 -10.75 21.01
C GLY A 75 11.99 -9.98 20.36
N LYS A 76 13.21 -10.45 20.59
CA LYS A 76 14.38 -9.90 19.96
C LYS A 76 14.18 -9.92 18.43
N ASP A 77 14.52 -8.85 17.77
CA ASP A 77 14.42 -8.70 16.31
C ASP A 77 13.00 -8.95 15.76
N GLY A 78 11.96 -8.79 16.60
CA GLY A 78 10.56 -9.00 16.20
C GLY A 78 10.15 -10.47 16.03
N ALA A 79 10.92 -11.43 16.55
CA ALA A 79 10.73 -12.87 16.32
C ALA A 79 9.35 -13.43 16.73
N ARG A 80 8.57 -12.70 17.53
CA ARG A 80 7.21 -13.08 17.94
C ARG A 80 6.11 -12.33 17.16
N LEU A 81 6.48 -11.46 16.24
CA LEU A 81 5.51 -10.81 15.36
C LEU A 81 4.98 -11.82 14.32
N ASP A 82 3.69 -11.79 14.11
CA ASP A 82 3.04 -12.56 13.04
C ASP A 82 3.13 -11.78 11.71
N THR A 83 4.03 -12.20 10.84
CA THR A 83 4.28 -11.56 9.53
C THR A 83 3.05 -11.61 8.62
N LYS A 84 2.25 -12.68 8.72
CA LYS A 84 0.99 -12.78 7.96
C LYS A 84 -0.06 -11.81 8.47
N HIS A 85 -0.09 -11.54 9.79
CA HIS A 85 -0.96 -10.52 10.34
C HIS A 85 -0.50 -9.12 9.92
N ILE A 86 0.82 -8.86 9.90
CA ILE A 86 1.37 -7.60 9.37
C ILE A 86 0.94 -7.38 7.91
N ALA A 87 0.88 -8.43 7.10
CA ALA A 87 0.47 -8.36 5.70
C ALA A 87 -1.03 -8.06 5.49
N ARG A 88 -1.82 -8.06 6.57
CA ARG A 88 -3.27 -7.77 6.53
C ARG A 88 -3.62 -6.32 6.85
N TYR A 89 -2.65 -5.51 7.33
CA TYR A 89 -2.94 -4.12 7.64
C TYR A 89 -3.28 -3.29 6.39
N PRO A 90 -4.26 -2.36 6.52
CA PRO A 90 -5.08 -2.00 7.69
C PRO A 90 -6.07 -3.09 8.12
N VAL A 91 -6.29 -3.21 9.43
CA VAL A 91 -7.25 -4.16 10.02
C VAL A 91 -8.33 -3.43 10.81
N TYR A 92 -9.53 -4.01 10.90
CA TYR A 92 -10.55 -3.47 11.79
C TYR A 92 -10.24 -3.84 13.24
N ASN A 93 -10.29 -2.86 14.11
CA ASN A 93 -10.10 -3.04 15.55
C ASN A 93 -11.45 -2.95 16.25
N GLU A 94 -11.89 -4.06 16.84
CA GLU A 94 -13.22 -4.17 17.47
C GLU A 94 -13.36 -3.26 18.70
N ASP A 95 -12.29 -3.06 19.47
CA ASP A 95 -12.32 -2.22 20.68
C ASP A 95 -12.45 -0.74 20.31
N LEU A 96 -11.77 -0.33 19.26
CA LEU A 96 -11.81 1.05 18.75
C LEU A 96 -12.99 1.30 17.79
N ARG A 97 -13.60 0.23 17.26
CA ARG A 97 -14.65 0.25 16.24
C ARG A 97 -14.26 1.04 14.98
N GLN A 98 -13.02 0.89 14.56
CA GLN A 98 -12.49 1.58 13.37
C GLN A 98 -11.32 0.81 12.76
N PRO A 99 -10.96 1.08 11.49
CA PRO A 99 -9.73 0.59 10.92
C PRO A 99 -8.52 1.12 11.67
N VAL A 100 -7.49 0.29 11.77
CA VAL A 100 -6.18 0.67 12.29
C VAL A 100 -5.14 0.33 11.25
N THR A 101 -4.34 1.30 10.85
CA THR A 101 -3.18 1.12 9.97
C THR A 101 -2.02 0.53 10.76
N LEU A 102 -1.02 -0.06 10.09
CA LEU A 102 0.18 -0.53 10.78
C LEU A 102 0.89 0.63 11.49
N HIS A 103 0.98 1.77 10.83
CA HIS A 103 1.50 3.02 11.39
C HIS A 103 0.77 3.42 12.68
N GLY A 104 -0.56 3.49 12.62
CA GLY A 104 -1.40 3.81 13.78
C GLY A 104 -1.29 2.78 14.91
N GLN A 105 -1.12 1.50 14.61
CA GLN A 105 -0.89 0.46 15.62
C GLN A 105 0.46 0.66 16.33
N ILE A 106 1.51 1.00 15.60
CA ILE A 106 2.83 1.28 16.17
C ILE A 106 2.77 2.54 17.05
N GLN A 107 2.11 3.60 16.57
CA GLN A 107 1.90 4.85 17.30
C GLN A 107 1.16 4.63 18.64
N ARG A 108 0.15 3.75 18.65
CA ARG A 108 -0.55 3.35 19.88
C ARG A 108 0.38 2.59 20.83
N CYS A 109 1.13 1.61 20.34
CA CYS A 109 2.09 0.87 21.17
C CYS A 109 3.15 1.80 21.75
N TRP A 110 3.66 2.74 20.97
CA TRP A 110 4.63 3.75 21.37
C TRP A 110 4.15 4.53 22.60
N LYS A 111 2.92 5.01 22.58
CA LYS A 111 2.33 5.76 23.67
C LYS A 111 1.87 4.86 24.83
N GLU A 112 1.05 3.86 24.54
CA GLU A 112 0.33 3.10 25.57
C GLU A 112 1.19 2.02 26.24
N ARG A 113 2.16 1.46 25.53
CA ARG A 113 2.99 0.34 26.03
C ARG A 113 4.39 0.75 26.44
N LEU A 114 4.97 1.75 25.79
CA LEU A 114 6.30 2.24 26.10
C LEU A 114 6.27 3.51 26.97
N GLY A 115 5.10 4.11 27.19
CA GLY A 115 4.91 5.31 28.01
C GLY A 115 5.45 6.59 27.37
N ASN A 116 5.85 6.56 26.11
CA ASN A 116 6.44 7.69 25.41
C ASN A 116 5.41 8.80 25.15
N GLN A 117 5.91 10.00 24.91
CA GLN A 117 5.05 11.10 24.45
C GLN A 117 4.43 10.75 23.09
N PRO A 118 3.19 11.24 22.83
CA PRO A 118 2.58 11.05 21.52
C PRO A 118 3.46 11.61 20.40
N ILE A 119 3.57 10.87 19.31
CA ILE A 119 4.28 11.28 18.10
C ILE A 119 3.31 11.47 16.94
N THR A 120 3.63 12.37 16.03
CA THR A 120 2.83 12.64 14.82
C THR A 120 3.11 11.61 13.74
N TYR A 121 2.26 11.54 12.73
CA TYR A 121 2.42 10.64 11.60
C TYR A 121 3.76 10.84 10.86
N ARG A 122 4.27 12.07 10.74
CA ARG A 122 5.55 12.39 10.04
C ARG A 122 6.78 12.30 10.92
N ASN A 123 6.67 11.66 12.08
CA ASN A 123 7.81 11.48 12.95
C ASN A 123 8.76 10.42 12.39
N ASP A 124 10.06 10.73 12.36
CA ASP A 124 11.08 9.83 11.79
C ASP A 124 11.17 8.50 12.54
N GLU A 125 11.03 8.49 13.88
CA GLU A 125 11.08 7.28 14.70
C GLU A 125 9.92 6.35 14.37
N LEU A 126 8.74 6.90 14.12
CA LEU A 126 7.56 6.13 13.73
C LEU A 126 7.74 5.52 12.33
N LEU A 127 8.27 6.29 11.40
CA LEU A 127 8.59 5.82 10.04
C LEU A 127 9.66 4.71 10.06
N GLN A 128 10.68 4.86 10.90
CA GLN A 128 11.73 3.85 11.10
C GLN A 128 11.15 2.55 11.64
N LEU A 129 10.32 2.62 12.69
CA LEU A 129 9.65 1.45 13.27
C LEU A 129 8.71 0.78 12.27
N GLU A 130 7.92 1.54 11.53
CA GLU A 130 7.04 0.98 10.49
C GLU A 130 7.86 0.28 9.39
N SER A 131 8.95 0.92 8.94
CA SER A 131 9.82 0.34 7.92
C SER A 131 10.43 -0.98 8.38
N PHE A 132 10.89 -1.07 9.61
CA PHE A 132 11.42 -2.30 10.19
C PHE A 132 10.34 -3.38 10.32
N VAL A 133 9.19 -3.06 10.95
CA VAL A 133 8.12 -4.03 11.16
C VAL A 133 7.56 -4.52 9.83
N ARG A 134 7.39 -3.64 8.85
CA ARG A 134 6.94 -4.02 7.51
C ARG A 134 7.98 -4.87 6.77
N TYR A 135 9.28 -4.56 6.95
CA TYR A 135 10.38 -5.35 6.39
C TYR A 135 10.38 -6.80 6.90
N LEU A 136 10.04 -7.04 8.18
CA LEU A 136 9.92 -8.40 8.70
C LEU A 136 8.88 -9.24 7.95
N ALA A 137 7.88 -8.60 7.36
CA ALA A 137 6.87 -9.26 6.53
C ALA A 137 7.22 -9.25 5.02
N ARG A 138 8.44 -8.83 4.63
CA ARG A 138 8.87 -8.84 3.22
C ARG A 138 8.70 -10.24 2.61
N GLY A 139 8.04 -10.29 1.44
CA GLY A 139 7.74 -11.52 0.74
C GLY A 139 6.42 -12.19 1.12
N GLU A 140 5.77 -11.80 2.22
CA GLU A 140 4.39 -12.21 2.50
C GLU A 140 3.44 -11.58 1.49
N PHE A 141 2.34 -12.27 1.20
CA PHE A 141 1.31 -11.73 0.32
C PHE A 141 0.40 -10.78 1.10
N VAL A 142 0.21 -9.57 0.56
CA VAL A 142 -0.80 -8.64 1.06
C VAL A 142 -2.17 -9.30 0.98
N ASN A 143 -2.93 -9.21 2.07
CA ASN A 143 -4.25 -9.82 2.20
C ASN A 143 -5.16 -9.00 3.12
N VAL A 144 -5.53 -7.81 2.67
CA VAL A 144 -6.43 -6.89 3.38
C VAL A 144 -7.88 -7.31 3.15
N ASP A 145 -8.66 -7.38 4.23
CA ASP A 145 -10.09 -7.68 4.12
C ASP A 145 -10.83 -6.53 3.43
N THR A 146 -11.71 -6.87 2.49
CA THR A 146 -12.57 -5.91 1.79
C THR A 146 -14.03 -6.03 2.20
N ASP A 147 -14.33 -7.02 3.02
CA ASP A 147 -15.67 -7.40 3.47
C ASP A 147 -15.85 -7.11 4.97
N GLY A 148 -17.03 -7.48 5.51
CA GLY A 148 -17.32 -7.37 6.93
C GLY A 148 -17.19 -5.93 7.44
N ALA A 149 -16.50 -5.75 8.55
CA ALA A 149 -16.38 -4.45 9.22
C ALA A 149 -15.54 -3.42 8.43
N LEU A 150 -14.65 -3.87 7.53
CA LEU A 150 -13.86 -2.98 6.66
C LEU A 150 -14.61 -2.54 5.39
N ALA A 151 -15.70 -3.20 4.99
CA ALA A 151 -16.40 -2.90 3.75
C ALA A 151 -16.82 -1.42 3.57
N PRO A 152 -17.35 -0.72 4.60
CA PRO A 152 -17.69 0.69 4.47
C PRO A 152 -16.46 1.57 4.16
N TYR A 153 -15.33 1.32 4.82
CA TYR A 153 -14.08 2.07 4.67
C TYR A 153 -13.43 1.80 3.30
N TYR A 154 -13.44 0.54 2.88
CA TYR A 154 -13.01 0.17 1.54
C TYR A 154 -13.83 0.90 0.46
N SER A 155 -15.15 0.96 0.63
CA SER A 155 -16.05 1.64 -0.31
C SER A 155 -15.82 3.15 -0.33
N ALA A 156 -15.64 3.77 0.84
CA ALA A 156 -15.33 5.19 0.96
C ALA A 156 -13.95 5.53 0.32
N GLY A 157 -12.92 4.72 0.59
CA GLY A 157 -11.62 4.88 -0.03
C GLY A 157 -11.65 4.72 -1.56
N ARG A 158 -12.47 3.79 -2.06
CA ARG A 158 -12.72 3.65 -3.50
C ARG A 158 -13.39 4.90 -4.08
N GLU A 159 -14.37 5.46 -3.41
CA GLU A 159 -15.03 6.71 -3.84
C GLU A 159 -14.03 7.86 -3.89
N LEU A 160 -13.20 8.03 -2.85
CA LEU A 160 -12.14 9.03 -2.83
C LEU A 160 -11.14 8.84 -3.98
N PHE A 161 -10.74 7.61 -4.29
CA PHE A 161 -9.82 7.32 -5.39
C PHE A 161 -10.39 7.73 -6.76
N HIS A 162 -11.72 7.74 -6.90
CA HIS A 162 -12.42 8.17 -8.11
C HIS A 162 -12.90 9.62 -8.06
N THR A 163 -12.78 10.30 -6.92
CA THR A 163 -13.14 11.71 -6.76
C THR A 163 -12.07 12.62 -7.38
N ARG A 164 -12.48 13.68 -8.05
CA ARG A 164 -11.59 14.67 -8.65
C ARG A 164 -11.20 15.72 -7.62
N PHE A 165 -9.92 16.04 -7.57
CA PHE A 165 -9.36 16.95 -6.58
C PHE A 165 -8.65 18.15 -7.19
N GLY A 166 -8.66 19.22 -6.40
CA GLY A 166 -7.85 20.41 -6.62
C GLY A 166 -8.19 21.20 -7.87
N GLN A 167 -7.35 22.19 -8.15
CA GLN A 167 -7.51 23.04 -9.31
C GLN A 167 -7.19 22.33 -10.63
N VAL A 168 -6.43 21.24 -10.57
CA VAL A 168 -6.12 20.42 -11.75
C VAL A 168 -7.32 19.55 -12.15
N ASP A 169 -8.26 19.32 -11.21
CA ASP A 169 -9.50 18.58 -11.41
C ASP A 169 -9.27 17.16 -11.97
N ILE A 170 -8.40 16.39 -11.29
CA ILE A 170 -8.03 15.02 -11.66
C ILE A 170 -8.24 14.10 -10.46
N ALA A 171 -8.75 12.86 -10.72
CA ALA A 171 -8.88 11.80 -9.75
C ALA A 171 -7.68 10.83 -9.84
N CYS A 172 -7.42 10.09 -8.75
CA CYS A 172 -6.31 9.13 -8.66
C CYS A 172 -6.40 8.06 -9.77
N HIS A 173 -7.60 7.52 -10.03
CA HIS A 173 -7.84 6.48 -11.04
C HIS A 173 -7.45 6.93 -12.46
N GLN A 174 -7.51 8.23 -12.79
CA GLN A 174 -7.15 8.69 -14.11
C GLN A 174 -5.67 8.44 -14.42
N CYS A 175 -4.79 8.54 -13.41
CA CYS A 175 -3.39 8.17 -13.56
C CYS A 175 -3.16 6.67 -13.28
N HIS A 176 -3.73 6.14 -12.21
CA HIS A 176 -3.39 4.82 -11.69
C HIS A 176 -4.19 3.66 -12.30
N ASP A 177 -5.31 3.92 -13.00
CA ASP A 177 -6.03 2.92 -13.79
C ASP A 177 -5.82 3.18 -15.30
N TYR A 178 -6.20 4.37 -15.80
CA TYR A 178 -6.21 4.63 -17.24
C TYR A 178 -4.83 4.82 -17.87
N HIS A 179 -3.86 5.30 -17.07
CA HIS A 179 -2.51 5.60 -17.55
C HIS A 179 -1.43 4.76 -16.84
N ALA A 180 -1.83 3.71 -16.10
CA ALA A 180 -0.87 2.76 -15.54
C ALA A 180 0.00 2.17 -16.66
N GLY A 181 1.31 2.02 -16.39
CA GLY A 181 2.28 1.56 -17.38
C GLY A 181 2.77 2.64 -18.36
N GLN A 182 2.21 3.85 -18.33
CA GLN A 182 2.64 4.95 -19.20
C GLN A 182 3.68 5.83 -18.50
N MET A 183 4.56 6.42 -19.33
CA MET A 183 5.62 7.32 -18.83
C MET A 183 5.03 8.68 -18.46
N PHE A 184 5.33 9.15 -17.25
CA PHE A 184 4.99 10.48 -16.78
C PHE A 184 6.18 11.13 -16.06
N ARG A 185 6.71 12.24 -16.60
CA ARG A 185 7.83 13.02 -16.01
C ARG A 185 9.04 12.14 -15.63
N GLY A 186 9.42 11.20 -16.50
CA GLY A 186 10.62 10.36 -16.30
C GLY A 186 10.40 9.13 -15.42
N GLN A 187 9.16 8.85 -14.98
CA GLN A 187 8.81 7.62 -14.27
C GLN A 187 7.59 6.96 -14.88
N VAL A 188 7.49 5.65 -14.77
CA VAL A 188 6.30 4.91 -15.19
C VAL A 188 5.24 4.98 -14.08
N LEU A 189 4.01 5.30 -14.45
CA LEU A 189 2.87 5.30 -13.53
C LEU A 189 2.52 3.87 -13.14
N SER A 190 2.51 3.59 -11.83
CA SER A 190 2.02 2.31 -11.30
C SER A 190 0.50 2.31 -11.18
N GLN A 191 -0.07 1.15 -10.89
CA GLN A 191 -1.51 1.03 -10.58
C GLN A 191 -1.89 1.58 -9.18
N GLY A 192 -0.98 2.21 -8.45
CA GLY A 192 -1.25 2.81 -7.13
C GLY A 192 -1.31 1.82 -5.97
N GLN A 193 -0.65 0.66 -6.08
CA GLN A 193 -0.54 -0.30 -5.00
C GLN A 193 0.38 0.19 -3.88
N SER A 194 0.09 -0.24 -2.65
CA SER A 194 0.83 0.13 -1.44
C SER A 194 1.82 -0.92 -0.95
N ASN A 195 1.96 -2.05 -1.64
CA ASN A 195 2.76 -3.21 -1.19
C ASN A 195 4.25 -2.91 -0.92
N GLY A 196 4.78 -1.83 -1.47
CA GLY A 196 6.15 -1.40 -1.26
C GLY A 196 6.36 -0.37 -0.14
N PHE A 197 5.27 0.17 0.46
CA PHE A 197 5.38 1.21 1.48
C PHE A 197 5.75 0.65 2.87
N PRO A 198 6.54 1.45 3.66
CA PRO A 198 7.23 2.68 3.30
C PRO A 198 8.22 2.49 2.17
N VAL A 199 8.34 3.49 1.27
CA VAL A 199 9.18 3.41 0.07
C VAL A 199 10.31 4.42 0.10
N TYR A 200 11.50 4.04 -0.37
CA TYR A 200 12.55 5.00 -0.68
C TYR A 200 12.23 5.73 -1.99
N ARG A 201 12.08 7.03 -1.92
CA ARG A 201 11.85 7.90 -3.07
C ARG A 201 13.17 8.39 -3.62
N PHE A 202 13.62 7.84 -4.74
CA PHE A 202 14.94 8.11 -5.30
C PHE A 202 15.14 9.59 -5.63
N THR A 203 14.11 10.24 -6.17
CA THR A 203 14.15 11.68 -6.49
C THR A 203 14.13 12.60 -5.26
N GLU A 204 13.71 12.09 -4.12
CA GLU A 204 13.59 12.84 -2.86
C GLU A 204 14.75 12.50 -1.90
N GLY A 205 15.42 11.36 -2.13
CA GLY A 205 16.54 10.90 -1.31
C GLY A 205 16.15 10.43 0.09
N MET A 206 14.86 10.06 0.29
CA MET A 206 14.33 9.69 1.60
C MET A 206 13.26 8.60 1.52
N VAL A 207 13.00 7.93 2.64
CA VAL A 207 11.87 7.02 2.80
C VAL A 207 10.60 7.83 3.09
N VAL A 208 9.49 7.41 2.50
CA VAL A 208 8.19 8.10 2.58
C VAL A 208 7.10 7.09 2.94
N ALA A 209 6.26 7.44 3.91
CA ALA A 209 5.07 6.67 4.27
C ALA A 209 3.92 6.90 3.28
N LEU A 210 2.91 6.02 3.30
CA LEU A 210 1.82 6.04 2.31
C LEU A 210 0.99 7.32 2.36
N GLN A 211 0.55 7.76 3.54
CA GLN A 211 -0.28 8.98 3.65
C GLN A 211 0.51 10.24 3.26
N GLU A 212 1.79 10.28 3.53
CA GLU A 212 2.65 11.36 3.04
C GLU A 212 2.70 11.38 1.50
N ARG A 213 2.80 10.19 0.87
CA ARG A 213 2.74 10.10 -0.59
C ARG A 213 1.39 10.55 -1.15
N ILE A 214 0.28 10.23 -0.48
CA ILE A 214 -1.05 10.73 -0.82
C ILE A 214 -1.07 12.26 -0.76
N ALA A 215 -0.59 12.83 0.33
CA ALA A 215 -0.51 14.29 0.52
C ALA A 215 0.33 14.98 -0.58
N GLN A 216 1.48 14.40 -0.95
CA GLN A 216 2.30 14.88 -2.06
C GLN A 216 1.55 14.85 -3.39
N CYS A 217 0.75 13.81 -3.66
CA CYS A 217 -0.07 13.74 -4.87
C CYS A 217 -1.15 14.83 -4.86
N LEU A 218 -1.90 14.99 -3.77
CA LEU A 218 -2.92 16.03 -3.63
C LEU A 218 -2.32 17.43 -3.84
N THR A 219 -1.17 17.72 -3.24
CA THR A 219 -0.45 18.99 -3.44
C THR A 219 -0.11 19.22 -4.94
N LYS A 220 0.33 18.18 -5.66
CA LYS A 220 0.60 18.27 -7.10
C LYS A 220 -0.67 18.55 -7.92
N LEU A 221 -1.84 18.14 -7.44
CA LEU A 221 -3.15 18.46 -8.00
C LEU A 221 -3.65 19.84 -7.59
N ARG A 222 -2.89 20.61 -6.79
CA ARG A 222 -3.30 21.86 -6.16
C ARG A 222 -4.57 21.70 -5.32
N ALA A 223 -4.67 20.58 -4.63
CA ALA A 223 -5.66 20.29 -3.61
C ALA A 223 -5.04 20.46 -2.22
N GLU A 224 -5.88 20.79 -1.24
CA GLU A 224 -5.50 20.72 0.16
C GLU A 224 -5.31 19.23 0.54
N PRO A 225 -4.15 18.83 1.07
CA PRO A 225 -3.96 17.48 1.58
C PRO A 225 -4.90 17.17 2.74
N PHE A 226 -5.35 15.93 2.82
CA PHE A 226 -6.07 15.46 4.00
C PHE A 226 -5.16 15.53 5.24
N ALA A 227 -5.77 15.79 6.40
CA ALA A 227 -5.04 15.73 7.67
C ALA A 227 -4.51 14.32 7.92
N GLU A 228 -3.37 14.24 8.59
CA GLU A 228 -2.78 12.95 8.99
C GLU A 228 -3.79 12.16 9.84
N ASP A 229 -3.86 10.84 9.60
CA ASP A 229 -4.79 9.93 10.27
C ASP A 229 -6.28 10.35 10.20
N SER A 230 -6.62 11.25 9.27
CA SER A 230 -8.02 11.59 9.01
C SER A 230 -8.79 10.38 8.45
N PRO A 231 -10.13 10.37 8.61
CA PRO A 231 -10.95 9.32 7.99
C PRO A 231 -10.66 9.13 6.50
N GLU A 232 -10.47 10.20 5.75
CA GLU A 232 -10.18 10.17 4.32
C GLU A 232 -8.84 9.47 4.01
N ASN A 233 -7.80 9.76 4.79
CA ASN A 233 -6.51 9.10 4.64
C ASN A 233 -6.59 7.62 5.01
N ILE A 234 -7.28 7.27 6.09
CA ILE A 234 -7.46 5.88 6.53
C ILE A 234 -8.25 5.09 5.48
N ASP A 235 -9.35 5.65 4.96
CA ASP A 235 -10.18 5.01 3.94
C ASP A 235 -9.39 4.77 2.64
N LEU A 236 -8.62 5.76 2.19
CA LEU A 236 -7.72 5.61 1.04
C LEU A 236 -6.65 4.54 1.32
N GLU A 237 -6.08 4.49 2.51
CA GLU A 237 -5.08 3.49 2.86
C GLU A 237 -5.67 2.08 2.86
N VAL A 238 -6.91 1.88 3.38
CA VAL A 238 -7.65 0.61 3.27
C VAL A 238 -7.82 0.22 1.81
N TYR A 239 -8.29 1.14 0.97
CA TYR A 239 -8.53 0.86 -0.44
C TYR A 239 -7.25 0.56 -1.21
N LEU A 240 -6.19 1.38 -1.07
CA LEU A 240 -4.92 1.20 -1.77
C LEU A 240 -4.18 -0.06 -1.32
N SER A 241 -4.32 -0.43 -0.04
CA SER A 241 -3.76 -1.67 0.47
C SER A 241 -4.51 -2.89 -0.06
N ALA A 242 -5.84 -2.84 -0.12
CA ALA A 242 -6.66 -3.88 -0.74
C ALA A 242 -6.37 -4.04 -2.25
N ARG A 243 -6.04 -2.95 -2.96
CA ARG A 243 -5.57 -3.03 -4.37
C ARG A 243 -4.27 -3.81 -4.52
N SER A 244 -3.52 -3.96 -3.43
CA SER A 244 -2.27 -4.72 -3.40
C SER A 244 -2.48 -6.20 -3.06
N ASN A 245 -3.70 -6.67 -2.82
CA ASN A 245 -3.98 -8.06 -2.47
C ASN A 245 -3.39 -9.01 -3.52
N GLY A 246 -2.68 -10.04 -3.03
CA GLY A 246 -1.97 -11.00 -3.88
C GLY A 246 -0.57 -10.56 -4.31
N LEU A 247 -0.17 -9.31 -4.13
CA LEU A 247 1.21 -8.86 -4.33
C LEU A 247 2.04 -9.13 -3.07
N ARG A 248 3.36 -9.33 -3.27
CA ARG A 248 4.28 -9.47 -2.15
C ARG A 248 4.60 -8.12 -1.52
N ILE A 249 4.79 -8.09 -0.21
CA ILE A 249 5.38 -6.95 0.48
C ILE A 249 6.84 -6.80 0.03
N GLU A 250 7.21 -5.59 -0.39
CA GLU A 250 8.53 -5.28 -0.95
C GLU A 250 9.35 -4.33 -0.08
N THR A 251 8.81 -3.87 1.05
CA THR A 251 9.47 -2.87 1.92
C THR A 251 10.89 -3.30 2.32
N PRO A 252 11.89 -2.41 2.24
CA PRO A 252 11.82 -1.08 1.67
C PRO A 252 11.94 -1.12 0.15
N ALA A 253 10.87 -0.74 -0.54
CA ALA A 253 10.89 -0.64 -1.99
C ALA A 253 11.57 0.65 -2.46
N ILE A 254 12.06 0.67 -3.70
CA ILE A 254 12.59 1.88 -4.35
C ILE A 254 11.58 2.36 -5.39
N ARG A 255 11.31 3.64 -5.42
CA ARG A 255 10.43 4.28 -6.42
C ARG A 255 11.02 5.66 -6.80
N TYR A 256 10.72 6.13 -8.02
CA TYR A 256 11.09 7.48 -8.48
C TYR A 256 10.17 8.57 -7.93
#